data_0fd724c431fd1d91cf810762af2e5ca0
#
_entry.id   0fd724c431fd1d91cf810762af2e5ca0
#
_cell.length_a   1.000
_cell.length_b   1.000
_cell.length_c   1.000
_cell.angle_alpha   90.00
_cell.angle_beta   90.00
_cell.angle_gamma   90.00
#
_symmetry.space_group_name_H-M   'P 1'
#
loop_
_entity.id
_entity.type
_entity.pdbx_description
1 polymer ?
#
loop_
_entity_poly.entity_id
_entity_poly.type
_entity_poly.pdbx_seq_one_letter_code
_entity_poly.pdbx_strand_id
1 'polypeptide(L)'
;DLHLSLRRQRQMCIRDRTPILQTEHIRGVEPKADFLIAGGTDFLRMDPEYDMGITGGLKIAHLGEAFGIDVEVHACGPAHRHIMSAMRNSNFYEVALVGPDCPNAVPPVYACGYTDQLDCVDGDGCVPVPDGPGLGVVYDWDFIKANLVNKTVFGD
;
A
#
# COMPACT_ATOMS: atom_id res chain seq x y z
N ASP A 1 10.23 21.26 -17.17
CA ASP A 1 10.34 21.62 -15.76
C ASP A 1 9.18 21.03 -14.95
N LEU A 2 9.27 19.71 -14.70
CA LEU A 2 8.21 18.91 -14.04
C LEU A 2 7.91 19.47 -12.63
N HIS A 3 8.93 19.92 -11.91
CA HIS A 3 8.78 20.46 -10.56
C HIS A 3 7.98 21.77 -10.49
N LEU A 4 8.08 22.62 -11.51
CA LEU A 4 7.31 23.86 -11.56
C LEU A 4 5.82 23.59 -11.87
N SER A 5 5.53 22.60 -12.71
CA SER A 5 4.15 22.22 -13.02
C SER A 5 3.46 21.57 -11.82
N LEU A 6 4.15 20.69 -11.09
CA LEU A 6 3.65 20.05 -9.86
C LEU A 6 3.41 21.08 -8.75
N ARG A 7 4.33 22.05 -8.56
CA ARG A 7 4.12 23.15 -7.62
C ARG A 7 2.91 23.99 -7.99
N ARG A 8 2.68 24.27 -9.28
CA ARG A 8 1.51 25.01 -9.73
C ARG A 8 0.21 24.24 -9.51
N GLN A 9 0.19 22.93 -9.78
CA GLN A 9 -0.95 22.07 -9.49
C GLN A 9 -1.27 22.05 -8.00
N ARG A 10 -0.26 21.85 -7.15
CA ARG A 10 -0.43 21.88 -5.71
C ARG A 10 -0.92 23.23 -5.21
N GLN A 11 -0.36 24.35 -5.71
CA GLN A 11 -0.83 25.69 -5.35
C GLN A 11 -2.28 25.92 -5.76
N MET A 12 -2.72 25.35 -6.87
CA MET A 12 -4.13 25.39 -7.28
C MET A 12 -5.00 24.58 -6.30
N CYS A 13 -4.61 23.36 -5.95
CA CYS A 13 -5.33 22.52 -4.98
C CYS A 13 -5.31 23.12 -3.56
N ILE A 14 -4.21 23.75 -3.13
CA ILE A 14 -4.15 24.47 -1.85
C ILE A 14 -5.13 25.65 -1.84
N ARG A 15 -5.29 26.35 -2.96
CA ARG A 15 -6.31 27.40 -3.08
C ARG A 15 -7.72 26.83 -2.93
N ASP A 16 -7.95 25.64 -3.46
CA ASP A 16 -9.23 24.94 -3.37
C ASP A 16 -9.37 24.14 -2.06
N ARG A 17 -8.32 24.15 -1.22
CA ARG A 17 -8.23 23.44 0.07
C ARG A 17 -8.44 21.93 -0.02
N THR A 18 -8.10 21.32 -1.14
CA THR A 18 -8.15 19.86 -1.31
C THR A 18 -6.75 19.28 -1.14
N PRO A 19 -6.50 18.50 -0.07
CA PRO A 19 -5.23 17.80 0.12
C PRO A 19 -4.96 16.79 -0.99
N ILE A 20 -3.71 16.64 -1.38
CA ILE A 20 -3.28 15.74 -2.44
C ILE A 20 -2.53 14.56 -1.85
N LEU A 21 -2.98 13.36 -2.17
CA LEU A 21 -2.28 12.09 -1.94
C LEU A 21 -1.57 11.70 -3.24
N GLN A 22 -0.25 11.56 -3.19
CA GLN A 22 0.59 11.22 -4.34
C GLN A 22 1.68 10.22 -3.94
N THR A 23 2.52 9.86 -4.89
CA THR A 23 3.70 9.01 -4.78
C THR A 23 3.45 7.51 -4.96
N GLU A 24 2.29 7.08 -5.41
CA GLU A 24 1.96 5.67 -5.64
C GLU A 24 2.99 4.94 -6.50
N HIS A 25 3.38 5.54 -7.63
CA HIS A 25 4.36 4.94 -8.54
C HIS A 25 5.80 5.47 -8.40
N ILE A 26 6.04 6.32 -7.40
CA ILE A 26 7.38 6.76 -7.03
C ILE A 26 7.95 5.74 -6.06
N ARG A 27 8.89 4.91 -6.52
CA ARG A 27 9.40 3.76 -5.77
C ARG A 27 10.56 4.14 -4.86
N GLY A 28 10.49 3.66 -3.62
CA GLY A 28 11.55 3.81 -2.63
C GLY A 28 11.47 5.09 -1.79
N VAL A 29 12.28 5.12 -0.74
CA VAL A 29 12.25 6.17 0.29
C VAL A 29 12.77 7.50 -0.23
N GLU A 30 13.93 7.47 -0.89
CA GLU A 30 14.66 8.66 -1.31
C GLU A 30 13.87 9.51 -2.31
N PRO A 31 13.32 8.95 -3.41
CA PRO A 31 12.52 9.75 -4.35
C PRO A 31 11.23 10.29 -3.72
N LYS A 32 10.63 9.58 -2.76
CA LYS A 32 9.46 10.08 -2.02
C LYS A 32 9.85 11.25 -1.11
N ALA A 33 11.03 11.18 -0.47
CA ALA A 33 11.56 12.28 0.33
C ALA A 33 11.79 13.53 -0.55
N ASP A 34 12.43 13.37 -1.70
CA ASP A 34 12.67 14.47 -2.64
C ASP A 34 11.35 15.10 -3.11
N PHE A 35 10.35 14.27 -3.42
CA PHE A 35 9.03 14.73 -3.84
C PHE A 35 8.31 15.51 -2.73
N LEU A 36 8.42 15.04 -1.49
CA LEU A 36 7.87 15.70 -0.32
C LEU A 36 8.56 17.04 -0.05
N ILE A 37 9.91 17.08 -0.07
CA ILE A 37 10.71 18.30 0.12
C ILE A 37 10.38 19.32 -0.98
N ALA A 38 10.14 18.88 -2.21
CA ALA A 38 9.72 19.74 -3.31
C ALA A 38 8.28 20.28 -3.14
N GLY A 39 7.57 19.88 -2.10
CA GLY A 39 6.18 20.27 -1.87
C GLY A 39 5.20 19.68 -2.88
N GLY A 40 5.47 18.48 -3.37
CA GLY A 40 4.67 17.83 -4.41
C GLY A 40 3.41 17.13 -3.90
N THR A 41 3.30 16.89 -2.59
CA THR A 41 2.18 16.16 -2.00
C THR A 41 1.85 16.64 -0.59
N ASP A 42 0.64 16.38 -0.12
CA ASP A 42 0.20 16.61 1.26
C ASP A 42 0.21 15.31 2.08
N PHE A 43 0.01 14.17 1.43
CA PHE A 43 0.11 12.82 1.99
C PHE A 43 0.99 11.96 1.12
N LEU A 44 1.75 11.04 1.72
CA LEU A 44 2.50 10.03 0.97
C LEU A 44 1.66 8.79 0.71
N ARG A 45 1.78 8.22 -0.47
CA ARG A 45 1.28 6.89 -0.79
C ARG A 45 2.44 5.89 -0.74
N MET A 46 2.26 4.78 -0.04
CA MET A 46 3.26 3.72 0.13
C MET A 46 2.66 2.38 -0.26
N ASP A 47 3.46 1.53 -0.89
CA ASP A 47 3.07 0.20 -1.29
C ASP A 47 4.20 -0.79 -0.98
N PRO A 48 3.99 -1.83 -0.16
CA PRO A 48 5.04 -2.80 0.15
C PRO A 48 5.56 -3.55 -1.08
N GLU A 49 4.77 -3.67 -2.15
CA GLU A 49 5.22 -4.32 -3.38
C GLU A 49 6.23 -3.48 -4.17
N TYR A 50 6.13 -2.15 -4.07
CA TYR A 50 6.98 -1.20 -4.79
C TYR A 50 8.09 -0.57 -3.94
N ASP A 51 7.90 -0.56 -2.63
CA ASP A 51 8.73 0.19 -1.69
C ASP A 51 9.60 -0.71 -0.80
N MET A 52 10.11 -1.81 -1.34
CA MET A 52 11.03 -2.72 -0.65
C MET A 52 10.40 -3.46 0.56
N GLY A 53 9.15 -3.88 0.42
CA GLY A 53 8.44 -4.68 1.42
C GLY A 53 8.14 -3.93 2.71
N ILE A 54 7.98 -4.68 3.79
CA ILE A 54 7.66 -4.15 5.13
C ILE A 54 8.73 -3.17 5.61
N THR A 55 10.01 -3.50 5.42
CA THR A 55 11.12 -2.65 5.86
C THR A 55 11.11 -1.28 5.19
N GLY A 56 10.88 -1.24 3.88
CA GLY A 56 10.80 0.02 3.14
C GLY A 56 9.55 0.80 3.50
N GLY A 57 8.42 0.12 3.63
CA GLY A 57 7.17 0.73 4.05
C GLY A 57 7.26 1.44 5.40
N LEU A 58 7.87 0.80 6.41
CA LEU A 58 8.09 1.42 7.72
C LEU A 58 9.06 2.62 7.66
N LYS A 59 10.07 2.58 6.79
CA LYS A 59 10.94 3.75 6.58
C LYS A 59 10.18 4.93 6.01
N ILE A 60 9.24 4.69 5.08
CA ILE A 60 8.39 5.74 4.51
C ILE A 60 7.40 6.26 5.57
N ALA A 61 6.85 5.39 6.41
CA ALA A 61 6.01 5.80 7.53
C ALA A 61 6.76 6.77 8.46
N HIS A 62 7.98 6.42 8.88
CA HIS A 62 8.81 7.27 9.72
C HIS A 62 9.24 8.57 9.01
N LEU A 63 9.46 8.53 7.69
CA LEU A 63 9.68 9.75 6.90
C LEU A 63 8.47 10.67 6.99
N GLY A 64 7.24 10.15 6.79
CA GLY A 64 6.01 10.91 6.95
C GLY A 64 5.86 11.50 8.36
N GLU A 65 6.11 10.69 9.41
CA GLU A 65 6.08 11.15 10.80
C GLU A 65 7.04 12.33 11.03
N ALA A 66 8.27 12.26 10.49
CA ALA A 66 9.27 13.32 10.63
C ALA A 66 8.84 14.65 9.99
N PHE A 67 7.96 14.60 8.99
CA PHE A 67 7.40 15.77 8.33
C PHE A 67 5.99 16.14 8.85
N GLY A 68 5.45 15.37 9.80
CA GLY A 68 4.10 15.59 10.36
C GLY A 68 2.98 15.36 9.35
N ILE A 69 3.14 14.38 8.45
CA ILE A 69 2.15 14.01 7.45
C ILE A 69 1.78 12.54 7.54
N ASP A 70 0.60 12.22 7.06
CA ASP A 70 0.12 10.85 6.97
C ASP A 70 0.67 10.13 5.74
N VAL A 71 0.74 8.80 5.88
CA VAL A 71 1.18 7.88 4.83
C VAL A 71 0.11 6.83 4.64
N GLU A 72 -0.56 6.87 3.50
CA GLU A 72 -1.62 5.91 3.20
C GLU A 72 -1.06 4.70 2.44
N VAL A 73 -1.45 3.53 2.88
CA VAL A 73 -1.01 2.26 2.26
C VAL A 73 -1.82 2.02 1.00
N HIS A 74 -1.14 1.80 -0.13
CA HIS A 74 -1.76 1.46 -1.40
C HIS A 74 -2.05 -0.02 -1.50
N ALA A 75 -3.19 -0.36 -2.10
CA ALA A 75 -3.66 -1.72 -2.30
C ALA A 75 -3.92 -2.50 -1.00
N CYS A 76 -4.08 -3.80 -1.12
CA CYS A 76 -4.48 -4.69 -0.04
C CYS A 76 -3.66 -5.97 -0.05
N GLY A 77 -3.59 -6.61 1.11
CA GLY A 77 -2.87 -7.85 1.29
C GLY A 77 -2.41 -8.05 2.73
N PRO A 78 -1.95 -9.23 3.09
CA PRO A 78 -1.55 -9.51 4.47
C PRO A 78 -0.37 -8.64 4.93
N ALA A 79 0.63 -8.39 4.07
CA ALA A 79 1.74 -7.49 4.39
C ALA A 79 1.25 -6.04 4.61
N HIS A 80 0.28 -5.58 3.82
CA HIS A 80 -0.33 -4.25 3.95
C HIS A 80 -1.00 -4.07 5.31
N ARG A 81 -1.80 -5.06 5.75
CA ARG A 81 -2.46 -5.03 7.07
C ARG A 81 -1.46 -4.99 8.21
N HIS A 82 -0.38 -5.78 8.14
CA HIS A 82 0.68 -5.76 9.14
C HIS A 82 1.41 -4.42 9.21
N ILE A 83 1.77 -3.85 8.07
CA ILE A 83 2.42 -2.54 8.03
C ILE A 83 1.50 -1.48 8.62
N MET A 84 0.27 -1.42 8.15
CA MET A 84 -0.69 -0.42 8.60
C MET A 84 -0.96 -0.51 10.10
N SER A 85 -1.05 -1.72 10.66
CA SER A 85 -1.23 -1.91 12.11
C SER A 85 -0.03 -1.44 12.94
N ALA A 86 1.16 -1.34 12.33
CA ALA A 86 2.39 -0.86 12.97
C ALA A 86 2.65 0.63 12.76
N MET A 87 1.87 1.30 11.90
CA MET A 87 2.00 2.73 11.62
C MET A 87 1.10 3.55 12.53
N ARG A 88 1.56 4.75 12.88
CA ARG A 88 0.77 5.72 13.67
C ARG A 88 0.10 6.78 12.80
N ASN A 89 0.54 6.92 11.57
CA ASN A 89 0.20 7.97 10.62
C ASN A 89 -0.41 7.40 9.34
N SER A 90 -1.31 6.42 9.47
CA SER A 90 -2.16 5.90 8.39
C SER A 90 -3.60 5.81 8.88
N ASN A 91 -4.55 6.14 8.01
CA ASN A 91 -5.95 6.31 8.42
C ASN A 91 -6.89 5.26 7.79
N PHE A 92 -6.64 4.87 6.55
CA PHE A 92 -7.60 4.07 5.80
C PHE A 92 -6.94 2.86 5.15
N TYR A 93 -7.52 1.68 5.38
CA TYR A 93 -7.13 0.47 4.67
C TYR A 93 -7.88 0.41 3.34
N GLU A 94 -7.15 0.16 2.26
CA GLU A 94 -7.74 -0.03 0.94
C GLU A 94 -8.18 -1.49 0.78
N VAL A 95 -9.42 -1.71 0.38
CA VAL A 95 -9.96 -3.04 0.06
C VAL A 95 -10.15 -3.19 -1.44
N ALA A 96 -10.08 -4.41 -1.94
CA ALA A 96 -10.34 -4.71 -3.34
C ALA A 96 -11.85 -4.59 -3.64
N LEU A 97 -12.30 -3.39 -4.04
CA LEU A 97 -13.69 -3.14 -4.44
C LEU A 97 -14.00 -3.72 -5.83
N VAL A 98 -13.59 -4.96 -6.07
CA VAL A 98 -13.82 -5.65 -7.34
C VAL A 98 -14.96 -6.62 -7.13
N GLY A 99 -16.04 -6.43 -7.84
CA GLY A 99 -17.20 -7.33 -7.77
C GLY A 99 -16.83 -8.77 -8.16
N PRO A 100 -17.59 -9.76 -7.71
CA PRO A 100 -17.30 -11.18 -7.96
C PRO A 100 -17.21 -11.54 -9.45
N ASP A 101 -17.83 -10.74 -10.32
CA ASP A 101 -17.78 -10.92 -11.77
C ASP A 101 -16.64 -10.17 -12.45
N CYS A 102 -15.76 -9.52 -11.69
CA CYS A 102 -14.61 -8.81 -12.25
C CYS A 102 -13.44 -9.76 -12.49
N PRO A 103 -12.94 -9.88 -13.74
CA PRO A 103 -11.83 -10.80 -14.06
C PRO A 103 -10.50 -10.42 -13.42
N ASN A 104 -10.39 -9.21 -12.87
CA ASN A 104 -9.20 -8.72 -12.17
C ASN A 104 -9.32 -8.86 -10.64
N ALA A 105 -10.34 -9.57 -10.14
CA ALA A 105 -10.39 -9.91 -8.73
C ALA A 105 -9.11 -10.64 -8.31
N VAL A 106 -8.63 -10.35 -7.10
CA VAL A 106 -7.40 -10.95 -6.56
C VAL A 106 -7.47 -12.48 -6.70
N PRO A 107 -6.46 -13.13 -7.30
CA PRO A 107 -6.46 -14.59 -7.45
C PRO A 107 -6.62 -15.29 -6.10
N PRO A 108 -7.31 -16.42 -6.02
CA PRO A 108 -7.50 -17.18 -4.78
C PRO A 108 -6.21 -17.93 -4.39
N VAL A 109 -5.17 -17.16 -4.06
CA VAL A 109 -3.84 -17.71 -3.71
C VAL A 109 -3.74 -18.19 -2.26
N TYR A 110 -4.81 -18.03 -1.49
CA TYR A 110 -4.83 -18.40 -0.07
C TYR A 110 -5.66 -19.66 0.16
N ALA A 111 -5.10 -20.62 0.90
CA ALA A 111 -5.77 -21.81 1.36
C ALA A 111 -6.47 -21.64 2.74
N CYS A 112 -6.47 -20.42 3.27
CA CYS A 112 -7.19 -20.01 4.47
C CYS A 112 -8.28 -19.01 4.11
N GLY A 113 -9.16 -18.67 5.04
CA GLY A 113 -10.26 -17.74 4.82
C GLY A 113 -9.86 -16.25 4.71
N TYR A 114 -8.62 -15.96 4.32
CA TYR A 114 -8.16 -14.59 4.09
C TYR A 114 -8.79 -13.99 2.83
N THR A 115 -9.34 -12.81 2.95
CA THR A 115 -9.92 -12.04 1.84
C THR A 115 -9.65 -10.54 2.03
N ASP A 116 -9.57 -9.81 0.94
CA ASP A 116 -9.51 -8.34 0.89
C ASP A 116 -10.73 -7.73 0.16
N GLN A 117 -11.81 -8.49 0.05
CA GLN A 117 -13.08 -8.02 -0.47
C GLN A 117 -13.90 -7.35 0.63
N LEU A 118 -15.03 -6.75 0.29
CA LEU A 118 -15.89 -6.05 1.25
C LEU A 118 -16.37 -6.91 2.42
N ASP A 119 -16.44 -8.21 2.24
CA ASP A 119 -16.83 -9.16 3.27
C ASP A 119 -15.80 -9.35 4.40
N CYS A 120 -14.58 -8.83 4.21
CA CYS A 120 -13.57 -8.79 5.27
C CYS A 120 -13.76 -7.64 6.26
N VAL A 121 -14.61 -6.66 5.95
CA VAL A 121 -14.88 -5.52 6.81
C VAL A 121 -15.94 -5.90 7.84
N ASP A 122 -15.63 -5.73 9.11
CA ASP A 122 -16.55 -6.04 10.22
C ASP A 122 -17.61 -4.93 10.45
N GLY A 123 -18.46 -5.14 11.44
CA GLY A 123 -19.55 -4.21 11.78
C GLY A 123 -19.06 -2.85 12.29
N ASP A 124 -17.80 -2.73 12.71
CA ASP A 124 -17.19 -1.50 13.18
C ASP A 124 -16.39 -0.79 12.07
N GLY A 125 -16.39 -1.34 10.86
CA GLY A 125 -15.65 -0.81 9.71
C GLY A 125 -14.17 -1.17 9.73
N CYS A 126 -13.77 -2.18 10.48
CA CYS A 126 -12.39 -2.64 10.61
C CYS A 126 -12.11 -3.91 9.81
N VAL A 127 -10.86 -4.12 9.46
CA VAL A 127 -10.37 -5.38 8.88
C VAL A 127 -9.40 -6.06 9.83
N PRO A 128 -9.50 -7.37 10.06
CA PRO A 128 -8.61 -8.07 10.97
C PRO A 128 -7.21 -8.18 10.38
N VAL A 129 -6.19 -8.00 11.22
CA VAL A 129 -4.82 -8.35 10.87
C VAL A 129 -4.67 -9.86 11.08
N PRO A 130 -4.15 -10.61 10.09
CA PRO A 130 -3.96 -12.05 10.24
C PRO A 130 -3.04 -12.38 11.40
N ASP A 131 -3.41 -13.37 12.22
CA ASP A 131 -2.63 -13.82 13.36
C ASP A 131 -2.03 -15.20 13.06
N GLY A 132 -0.72 -15.31 13.22
CA GLY A 132 0.02 -16.54 12.96
C GLY A 132 1.46 -16.31 12.50
N PRO A 133 2.22 -17.38 12.27
CA PRO A 133 3.60 -17.27 11.81
C PRO A 133 3.72 -16.54 10.45
N GLY A 134 4.75 -15.71 10.30
CA GLY A 134 5.00 -14.95 9.09
C GLY A 134 3.94 -13.86 8.86
N LEU A 135 3.26 -13.91 7.73
CA LEU A 135 2.16 -12.99 7.41
C LEU A 135 0.79 -13.45 7.96
N GLY A 136 0.75 -14.54 8.74
CA GLY A 136 -0.48 -15.06 9.32
C GLY A 136 -1.45 -15.67 8.30
N VAL A 137 -0.99 -15.99 7.10
CA VAL A 137 -1.79 -16.60 6.03
C VAL A 137 -1.18 -17.92 5.55
N VAL A 138 -2.03 -18.77 4.99
CA VAL A 138 -1.61 -20.04 4.35
C VAL A 138 -1.83 -19.89 2.84
N TYR A 139 -0.77 -20.09 2.07
CA TYR A 139 -0.83 -20.02 0.61
C TYR A 139 -1.23 -21.36 0.00
N ASP A 140 -2.05 -21.34 -1.02
CA ASP A 140 -2.36 -22.47 -1.89
C ASP A 140 -1.21 -22.70 -2.88
N TRP A 141 -0.20 -23.43 -2.44
CA TRP A 141 0.99 -23.71 -3.25
C TRP A 141 0.69 -24.55 -4.49
N ASP A 142 -0.35 -25.37 -4.48
CA ASP A 142 -0.71 -26.18 -5.64
C ASP A 142 -1.36 -25.31 -6.71
N PHE A 143 -2.25 -24.40 -6.33
CA PHE A 143 -2.78 -23.38 -7.23
C PHE A 143 -1.67 -22.47 -7.80
N ILE A 144 -0.76 -21.98 -6.95
CA ILE A 144 0.36 -21.13 -7.36
C ILE A 144 1.27 -21.84 -8.36
N LYS A 145 1.63 -23.11 -8.10
CA LYS A 145 2.46 -23.90 -9.01
C LYS A 145 1.78 -24.19 -10.35
N ALA A 146 0.47 -24.47 -10.31
CA ALA A 146 -0.30 -24.75 -11.53
C ALA A 146 -0.43 -23.53 -12.44
N ASN A 147 -0.36 -22.32 -11.89
CA ASN A 147 -0.48 -21.06 -12.62
C ASN A 147 0.87 -20.31 -12.77
N LEU A 148 1.98 -20.99 -12.50
CA LEU A 148 3.31 -20.38 -12.56
C LEU A 148 3.72 -20.10 -14.00
N VAL A 149 3.91 -18.81 -14.32
CA VAL A 149 4.37 -18.36 -15.63
C VAL A 149 5.89 -18.35 -15.75
N ASN A 150 6.56 -17.92 -14.67
CA ASN A 150 8.03 -17.85 -14.62
C ASN A 150 8.54 -18.00 -13.19
N LYS A 151 9.74 -18.54 -13.04
CA LYS A 151 10.44 -18.67 -11.76
C LYS A 151 11.88 -18.21 -11.91
N THR A 152 12.27 -17.22 -11.11
CA THR A 152 13.67 -16.78 -11.00
C THR A 152 14.18 -17.10 -9.59
N VAL A 153 15.33 -17.70 -9.51
CA VAL A 153 16.00 -18.02 -8.23
C VAL A 153 17.21 -17.11 -8.12
N PHE A 154 17.33 -16.40 -7.01
CA PHE A 154 18.44 -15.53 -6.68
C PHE A 154 19.25 -16.13 -5.53
N GLY A 155 20.56 -16.12 -5.70
CA GLY A 155 21.50 -16.76 -4.78
C GLY A 155 21.71 -18.26 -5.08
N ASP A 156 22.91 -18.76 -4.73
CA ASP A 156 23.25 -20.20 -4.70
C ASP A 156 22.87 -20.78 -3.34
#